data_10f926056c5fcf6e500acf9419f5436a
#
_entry.id   10f926056c5fcf6e500acf9419f5436a
#
_cell.length_a   1.000
_cell.length_b   1.000
_cell.length_c   1.000
_cell.angle_alpha   90.00
_cell.angle_beta   90.00
_cell.angle_gamma   90.00
#
_symmetry.space_group_name_H-M   'P 1'
#
loop_
_entity.id
_entity.type
_entity.pdbx_description
1 polymer ?
#
loop_
_entity_poly.entity_id
_entity_poly.type
_entity_poly.pdbx_seq_one_letter_code
_entity_poly.pdbx_strand_id
1 'polypeptide(L)'
;MAKFNLRKGALALAVVPLLALGACSAGGGKTEAAGADSGSAGQAVDTARIKVAMITHAAAGDTFWDIVRKGAETAAKKDNVELLYSGDAEGGRQAQLVQQAIDQKVDGIVVTLAKPDALKDVVKKAVDAGIPVVSMNAGEDQSKALGAFTHFGQSDKLAGVTVGKRLAEEGIKHPICVIQEQGHVGLENRCAGIKENVPGTEILNVNGADMTSVSSTVSAKLQSTPDADAIVGLGAPFTLTIVKSVKETGSKIKVASFDLNAELAKAIEDESVEFTVDQQPYLQGYGSVDAIWLSKVGGFKVGGGQQVYTGPAVVDKSNAGDVTAFAQAGIR
;
A
#
# COMPACT_ATOMS: atom_id res chain seq x y z
N MET A 1 36.30 4.78 -84.68
CA MET A 1 37.63 4.33 -85.23
C MET A 1 38.50 4.06 -83.99
N ALA A 2 38.84 2.82 -83.83
CA ALA A 2 40.16 2.22 -83.66
C ALA A 2 40.84 2.65 -82.33
N LYS A 3 41.50 1.83 -81.62
CA LYS A 3 41.95 0.43 -81.60
C LYS A 3 42.44 0.11 -80.17
N PHE A 4 42.09 -1.09 -79.74
CA PHE A 4 42.87 -2.10 -79.07
C PHE A 4 44.27 -1.75 -78.59
N ASN A 5 44.60 -2.08 -77.30
CA ASN A 5 45.70 -3.06 -77.09
C ASN A 5 45.70 -3.63 -75.66
N LEU A 6 45.68 -4.97 -75.66
CA LEU A 6 45.99 -5.83 -74.49
C LEU A 6 47.47 -5.78 -74.18
N ARG A 7 47.85 -5.82 -72.93
CA ARG A 7 49.03 -6.55 -72.44
C ARG A 7 48.91 -7.08 -71.02
N LYS A 8 49.29 -8.34 -70.98
CA LYS A 8 49.30 -9.28 -69.86
C LYS A 8 50.25 -8.90 -68.72
N GLY A 9 49.96 -9.36 -67.53
CA GLY A 9 51.00 -9.95 -66.69
C GLY A 9 50.97 -9.54 -65.21
N ALA A 10 50.85 -10.56 -64.46
CA ALA A 10 51.45 -10.92 -63.16
C ALA A 10 50.49 -11.01 -61.99
N LEU A 11 50.37 -12.25 -61.50
CA LEU A 11 49.85 -12.68 -60.22
C LEU A 11 50.65 -12.03 -59.09
N ALA A 12 49.93 -11.47 -58.10
CA ALA A 12 50.46 -11.31 -56.75
C ALA A 12 49.32 -11.73 -55.79
N LEU A 13 49.51 -12.77 -55.05
CA LEU A 13 48.65 -13.15 -53.89
C LEU A 13 48.75 -12.07 -52.83
N ALA A 14 47.64 -11.45 -52.52
CA ALA A 14 47.53 -10.64 -51.33
C ALA A 14 46.37 -11.27 -50.45
N VAL A 15 46.77 -11.68 -49.30
CA VAL A 15 45.94 -12.19 -48.22
C VAL A 15 45.04 -11.03 -47.74
N VAL A 16 43.73 -11.21 -47.86
CA VAL A 16 42.75 -10.26 -47.28
C VAL A 16 42.31 -10.79 -45.93
N PRO A 17 42.42 -10.03 -44.86
CA PRO A 17 41.77 -10.43 -43.59
C PRO A 17 40.26 -10.21 -43.69
N LEU A 18 39.48 -11.25 -43.42
CA LEU A 18 38.04 -11.15 -43.23
C LEU A 18 37.72 -10.32 -42.00
N LEU A 19 37.21 -9.14 -42.19
CA LEU A 19 36.47 -8.39 -41.17
C LEU A 19 35.07 -8.98 -41.08
N ALA A 20 34.80 -9.73 -40.00
CA ALA A 20 33.47 -10.20 -39.66
C ALA A 20 32.62 -9.00 -39.16
N LEU A 21 31.72 -8.54 -40.00
CA LEU A 21 30.62 -7.66 -39.60
C LEU A 21 29.61 -8.51 -38.82
N GLY A 22 29.64 -8.36 -37.48
CA GLY A 22 28.61 -8.89 -36.59
C GLY A 22 27.30 -8.16 -36.83
N ALA A 23 26.35 -8.81 -37.47
CA ALA A 23 24.98 -8.34 -37.56
C ALA A 23 24.34 -8.40 -36.16
N CYS A 24 23.82 -7.27 -35.69
CA CYS A 24 22.93 -7.22 -34.54
C CYS A 24 21.64 -8.00 -34.85
N SER A 25 21.53 -9.22 -34.34
CA SER A 25 20.30 -9.97 -34.29
C SER A 25 19.52 -9.59 -33.05
N ALA A 26 18.41 -8.87 -33.20
CA ALA A 26 17.39 -8.74 -32.19
C ALA A 26 16.66 -10.07 -32.06
N GLY A 27 17.06 -10.89 -31.11
CA GLY A 27 16.42 -12.17 -30.79
C GLY A 27 16.43 -12.36 -29.28
N GLY A 28 15.29 -12.08 -28.63
CA GLY A 28 15.05 -12.52 -27.27
C GLY A 28 14.99 -14.05 -27.23
N GLY A 29 16.05 -14.68 -26.78
CA GLY A 29 16.13 -16.11 -26.58
C GLY A 29 16.72 -16.40 -25.21
N LYS A 30 15.97 -17.17 -24.39
CA LYS A 30 16.45 -17.79 -23.17
C LYS A 30 17.76 -18.55 -23.45
N THR A 31 18.83 -18.16 -22.81
CA THR A 31 19.98 -19.04 -22.58
C THR A 31 19.79 -19.64 -21.19
N GLU A 32 19.58 -20.94 -21.15
CA GLU A 32 19.75 -21.72 -19.91
C GLU A 32 21.24 -21.66 -19.52
N ALA A 33 21.54 -20.93 -18.47
CA ALA A 33 22.84 -20.99 -17.82
C ALA A 33 22.76 -22.02 -16.71
N ALA A 34 23.55 -23.07 -16.87
CA ALA A 34 23.84 -24.03 -15.82
C ALA A 34 24.43 -23.31 -14.58
N GLY A 35 23.88 -23.65 -13.42
CA GLY A 35 24.49 -23.58 -12.09
C GLY A 35 25.25 -22.31 -11.76
N ALA A 36 24.58 -21.37 -11.10
CA ALA A 36 25.26 -20.42 -10.23
C ALA A 36 24.43 -20.27 -8.98
N ASP A 37 24.99 -20.80 -7.97
CA ASP A 37 24.80 -20.57 -6.56
C ASP A 37 24.86 -19.07 -6.21
N SER A 38 24.29 -18.78 -5.05
CA SER A 38 24.34 -17.52 -4.33
C SER A 38 23.48 -16.36 -4.85
N GLY A 39 22.43 -16.15 -4.07
CA GLY A 39 21.60 -14.96 -4.06
C GLY A 39 22.37 -13.67 -4.30
N SER A 40 22.21 -13.13 -5.49
CA SER A 40 22.46 -11.72 -5.74
C SER A 40 21.43 -10.95 -4.93
N ALA A 41 21.76 -10.61 -3.70
CA ALA A 41 21.13 -9.48 -3.03
C ALA A 41 21.27 -8.31 -4.01
N GLY A 42 20.15 -7.83 -4.57
CA GLY A 42 20.15 -6.76 -5.55
C GLY A 42 21.11 -5.66 -5.10
N GLN A 43 22.03 -5.29 -5.97
CA GLN A 43 23.04 -4.29 -5.66
C GLN A 43 22.32 -2.98 -5.40
N ALA A 44 22.50 -2.38 -4.23
CA ALA A 44 21.96 -1.07 -3.92
C ALA A 44 22.52 -0.05 -4.94
N VAL A 45 21.71 0.97 -5.22
CA VAL A 45 22.10 2.05 -6.12
C VAL A 45 23.38 2.74 -5.61
N ASP A 46 24.22 3.19 -6.53
CA ASP A 46 25.45 3.98 -6.22
C ASP A 46 25.06 5.46 -6.03
N THR A 47 24.31 5.75 -4.98
CA THR A 47 23.92 7.09 -4.57
C THR A 47 24.31 7.33 -3.12
N ALA A 48 24.50 8.59 -2.74
CA ALA A 48 24.76 8.95 -1.36
C ALA A 48 23.63 8.40 -0.47
N ARG A 49 23.98 7.84 0.68
CA ARG A 49 23.00 7.36 1.66
C ARG A 49 22.21 8.52 2.22
N ILE A 50 20.90 8.42 2.18
CA ILE A 50 19.96 9.39 2.76
C ILE A 50 19.22 8.80 3.93
N LYS A 51 18.74 9.63 4.85
CA LYS A 51 17.98 9.25 6.02
C LYS A 51 16.51 9.64 5.84
N VAL A 52 15.62 8.67 5.89
CA VAL A 52 14.17 8.89 5.76
C VAL A 52 13.45 8.43 7.01
N ALA A 53 12.66 9.31 7.62
CA ALA A 53 11.77 8.95 8.71
C ALA A 53 10.40 8.57 8.15
N MET A 54 9.91 7.37 8.52
CA MET A 54 8.53 6.94 8.27
C MET A 54 7.78 6.92 9.59
N ILE A 55 6.78 7.80 9.72
CA ILE A 55 5.99 8.00 10.94
C ILE A 55 4.54 7.65 10.66
N THR A 56 4.06 6.59 11.27
CA THR A 56 2.71 6.06 11.06
C THR A 56 1.82 6.27 12.30
N HIS A 57 0.51 6.09 12.14
CA HIS A 57 -0.43 6.00 13.27
C HIS A 57 -0.62 4.56 13.76
N ALA A 58 0.38 3.72 13.57
CA ALA A 58 0.34 2.31 13.96
C ALA A 58 0.03 2.14 15.45
N ALA A 59 -1.02 1.38 15.75
CA ALA A 59 -1.23 0.85 17.09
C ALA A 59 -0.35 -0.39 17.31
N ALA A 60 0.01 -0.65 18.57
CA ALA A 60 0.77 -1.84 18.91
C ALA A 60 -0.01 -3.12 18.54
N GLY A 61 0.63 -4.04 17.80
CA GLY A 61 0.04 -5.32 17.43
C GLY A 61 -0.84 -5.30 16.17
N ASP A 62 -0.98 -4.18 15.48
CA ASP A 62 -1.68 -4.13 14.19
C ASP A 62 -0.74 -4.59 13.06
N THR A 63 -0.98 -5.81 12.58
CA THR A 63 -0.16 -6.50 11.56
C THR A 63 -0.22 -5.85 10.18
N PHE A 64 -1.19 -4.98 9.90
CA PHE A 64 -1.24 -4.18 8.68
C PHE A 64 0.07 -3.39 8.47
N TRP A 65 0.57 -2.81 9.57
CA TRP A 65 1.78 -1.98 9.54
C TRP A 65 3.06 -2.77 9.33
N ASP A 66 3.07 -4.07 9.63
CA ASP A 66 4.20 -4.94 9.30
C ASP A 66 4.37 -5.09 7.79
N ILE A 67 3.25 -5.16 7.05
CA ILE A 67 3.27 -5.24 5.58
C ILE A 67 3.74 -3.92 4.98
N VAL A 68 3.24 -2.78 5.46
CA VAL A 68 3.69 -1.44 5.05
C VAL A 68 5.19 -1.28 5.29
N ARG A 69 5.64 -1.62 6.50
CA ARG A 69 7.05 -1.54 6.90
C ARG A 69 7.95 -2.41 6.02
N LYS A 70 7.54 -3.63 5.72
CA LYS A 70 8.27 -4.55 4.84
C LYS A 70 8.45 -3.96 3.43
N GLY A 71 7.44 -3.30 2.89
CA GLY A 71 7.54 -2.56 1.63
C GLY A 71 8.56 -1.42 1.71
N ALA A 72 8.46 -0.61 2.75
CA ALA A 72 9.39 0.50 2.99
C ALA A 72 10.84 0.04 3.17
N GLU A 73 11.08 -1.04 3.93
CA GLU A 73 12.41 -1.64 4.12
C GLU A 73 13.00 -2.19 2.81
N THR A 74 12.13 -2.73 1.93
CA THR A 74 12.57 -3.21 0.62
C THR A 74 13.02 -2.06 -0.27
N ALA A 75 12.27 -0.96 -0.35
CA ALA A 75 12.69 0.25 -1.06
C ALA A 75 13.97 0.84 -0.44
N ALA A 76 14.01 0.97 0.88
CA ALA A 76 15.16 1.51 1.60
C ALA A 76 16.46 0.74 1.30
N LYS A 77 16.39 -0.59 1.27
CA LYS A 77 17.53 -1.44 0.90
C LYS A 77 17.96 -1.23 -0.55
N LYS A 78 17.01 -1.12 -1.48
CA LYS A 78 17.27 -0.89 -2.90
C LYS A 78 17.93 0.47 -3.12
N ASP A 79 17.43 1.52 -2.45
CA ASP A 79 17.73 2.93 -2.72
C ASP A 79 18.84 3.50 -1.83
N ASN A 80 19.56 2.65 -1.07
CA ASN A 80 20.57 3.06 -0.10
C ASN A 80 20.06 4.07 0.93
N VAL A 81 18.85 3.83 1.46
CA VAL A 81 18.18 4.66 2.47
C VAL A 81 18.38 4.09 3.87
N GLU A 82 18.70 4.94 4.83
CA GLU A 82 18.54 4.66 6.25
C GLU A 82 17.10 4.96 6.65
N LEU A 83 16.29 3.91 6.85
CA LEU A 83 14.89 4.04 7.24
C LEU A 83 14.75 4.11 8.77
N LEU A 84 14.19 5.20 9.27
CA LEU A 84 13.79 5.36 10.67
C LEU A 84 12.28 5.17 10.77
N TYR A 85 11.85 3.98 11.17
CA TYR A 85 10.42 3.67 11.33
C TYR A 85 9.96 3.91 12.77
N SER A 86 8.86 4.65 12.93
CA SER A 86 8.18 4.85 14.21
C SER A 86 6.67 5.04 14.00
N GLY A 87 5.90 4.86 15.05
CA GLY A 87 4.45 5.06 14.98
C GLY A 87 3.83 5.22 16.36
N ASP A 88 2.69 5.93 16.39
CA ASP A 88 1.83 6.04 17.56
C ASP A 88 0.41 6.38 17.10
N ALA A 89 -0.60 5.66 17.61
CA ALA A 89 -2.00 5.87 17.26
C ALA A 89 -2.55 7.20 17.82
N GLU A 90 -1.89 7.78 18.83
CA GLU A 90 -2.25 9.07 19.39
C GLU A 90 -1.65 10.22 18.55
N GLY A 91 -2.52 11.05 17.94
CA GLY A 91 -2.08 12.11 17.02
C GLY A 91 -1.06 13.09 17.61
N GLY A 92 -1.21 13.44 18.89
CA GLY A 92 -0.25 14.31 19.58
C GLY A 92 1.14 13.67 19.74
N ARG A 93 1.19 12.36 20.03
CA ARG A 93 2.47 11.62 20.10
C ARG A 93 3.06 11.38 18.72
N GLN A 94 2.22 11.09 17.71
CA GLN A 94 2.67 11.02 16.33
C GLN A 94 3.29 12.36 15.88
N ALA A 95 2.70 13.49 16.25
CA ALA A 95 3.25 14.81 15.96
C ALA A 95 4.63 15.04 16.61
N GLN A 96 4.85 14.54 17.84
CA GLN A 96 6.16 14.58 18.49
C GLN A 96 7.21 13.75 17.73
N LEU A 97 6.84 12.60 17.17
CA LEU A 97 7.74 11.79 16.36
C LEU A 97 8.13 12.52 15.07
N VAL A 98 7.21 13.24 14.43
CA VAL A 98 7.52 14.10 13.27
C VAL A 98 8.48 15.24 13.69
N GLN A 99 8.24 15.88 14.84
CA GLN A 99 9.15 16.91 15.34
C GLN A 99 10.56 16.36 15.59
N GLN A 100 10.69 15.15 16.17
CA GLN A 100 11.98 14.51 16.36
C GLN A 100 12.71 14.26 15.04
N ALA A 101 12.00 13.86 13.98
CA ALA A 101 12.58 13.68 12.66
C ALA A 101 13.11 15.00 12.07
N ILE A 102 12.38 16.12 12.28
CA ILE A 102 12.84 17.46 11.89
C ILE A 102 14.13 17.82 12.65
N ASP A 103 14.16 17.63 13.97
CA ASP A 103 15.30 17.93 14.81
C ASP A 103 16.55 17.09 14.45
N GLN A 104 16.34 15.85 14.02
CA GLN A 104 17.37 14.96 13.50
C GLN A 104 17.84 15.31 12.07
N LYS A 105 17.21 16.31 11.43
CA LYS A 105 17.53 16.79 10.07
C LYS A 105 17.54 15.64 9.07
N VAL A 106 16.47 14.80 9.08
CA VAL A 106 16.32 13.73 8.11
C VAL A 106 16.20 14.31 6.68
N ASP A 107 16.56 13.51 5.69
CA ASP A 107 16.50 13.92 4.28
C ASP A 107 15.10 13.88 3.68
N GLY A 108 14.16 13.19 4.33
CA GLY A 108 12.77 13.11 3.95
C GLY A 108 11.88 12.50 5.02
N ILE A 109 10.59 12.82 4.95
CA ILE A 109 9.58 12.32 5.88
C ILE A 109 8.45 11.66 5.08
N VAL A 110 8.10 10.44 5.50
CA VAL A 110 6.86 9.75 5.11
C VAL A 110 5.94 9.78 6.33
N VAL A 111 4.70 10.23 6.17
CA VAL A 111 3.76 10.39 7.31
C VAL A 111 2.35 9.95 6.94
N THR A 112 1.65 9.30 7.86
CA THR A 112 0.21 9.06 7.75
C THR A 112 -0.58 10.20 8.39
N LEU A 113 -1.71 10.56 7.79
CA LEU A 113 -2.51 11.71 8.22
C LEU A 113 -3.90 11.28 8.72
N ALA A 114 -3.96 10.22 9.55
CA ALA A 114 -5.21 9.73 10.12
C ALA A 114 -5.94 10.77 10.99
N LYS A 115 -5.16 11.60 11.70
CA LYS A 115 -5.63 12.70 12.55
C LYS A 115 -4.97 14.01 12.10
N PRO A 116 -5.36 14.56 10.95
CA PRO A 116 -4.64 15.65 10.28
C PRO A 116 -4.56 16.93 11.12
N ASP A 117 -5.56 17.23 11.93
CA ASP A 117 -5.56 18.40 12.81
C ASP A 117 -4.43 18.37 13.84
N ALA A 118 -4.06 17.21 14.35
CA ALA A 118 -2.95 17.05 15.26
C ALA A 118 -1.58 17.19 14.58
N LEU A 119 -1.52 16.96 13.26
CA LEU A 119 -0.26 16.89 12.49
C LEU A 119 0.00 18.14 11.65
N LYS A 120 -1.00 18.97 11.39
CA LYS A 120 -0.91 20.08 10.43
C LYS A 120 0.27 21.00 10.67
N ASP A 121 0.48 21.44 11.91
CA ASP A 121 1.51 22.43 12.24
C ASP A 121 2.93 21.84 12.11
N VAL A 122 3.11 20.59 12.57
CA VAL A 122 4.42 19.93 12.51
C VAL A 122 4.78 19.47 11.10
N VAL A 123 3.82 19.02 10.30
CA VAL A 123 4.04 18.68 8.87
C VAL A 123 4.40 19.93 8.08
N LYS A 124 3.65 21.03 8.31
CA LYS A 124 4.00 22.33 7.69
C LYS A 124 5.42 22.78 8.09
N LYS A 125 5.80 22.65 9.37
CA LYS A 125 7.14 22.97 9.84
C LYS A 125 8.22 22.13 9.14
N ALA A 126 7.99 20.84 8.87
CA ALA A 126 8.91 20.02 8.09
C ALA A 126 9.09 20.54 6.66
N VAL A 127 7.99 20.89 6.01
CA VAL A 127 7.99 21.46 4.64
C VAL A 127 8.71 22.80 4.62
N ASP A 128 8.42 23.70 5.57
CA ASP A 128 9.06 25.03 5.68
C ASP A 128 10.57 24.92 6.00
N ALA A 129 11.01 23.83 6.62
CA ALA A 129 12.43 23.49 6.83
C ALA A 129 13.09 22.90 5.58
N GLY A 130 12.37 22.77 4.44
CA GLY A 130 12.89 22.22 3.20
C GLY A 130 13.00 20.70 3.18
N ILE A 131 12.40 19.99 4.14
CA ILE A 131 12.35 18.53 4.17
C ILE A 131 11.20 18.06 3.26
N PRO A 132 11.47 17.26 2.20
CA PRO A 132 10.41 16.71 1.36
C PRO A 132 9.52 15.78 2.18
N VAL A 133 8.19 15.95 2.06
CA VAL A 133 7.19 15.16 2.76
C VAL A 133 6.34 14.39 1.76
N VAL A 134 6.20 13.09 1.98
CA VAL A 134 5.22 12.22 1.34
C VAL A 134 4.20 11.81 2.39
N SER A 135 2.92 11.94 2.09
CA SER A 135 1.90 11.33 2.94
C SER A 135 1.48 9.96 2.40
N MET A 136 0.97 9.10 3.25
CA MET A 136 0.49 7.80 2.83
C MET A 136 -0.69 7.30 3.66
N ASN A 137 -1.40 6.30 3.13
CA ASN A 137 -2.49 5.57 3.76
C ASN A 137 -3.73 6.44 4.02
N ALA A 138 -3.72 7.28 5.04
CA ALA A 138 -4.88 8.08 5.45
C ALA A 138 -4.65 9.59 5.25
N GLY A 139 -5.75 10.36 5.11
CA GLY A 139 -5.72 11.82 5.02
C GLY A 139 -5.35 12.35 3.63
N GLU A 140 -5.75 11.65 2.58
CA GLU A 140 -5.51 12.03 1.18
C GLU A 140 -5.96 13.46 0.87
N ASP A 141 -7.14 13.85 1.33
CA ASP A 141 -7.73 15.16 1.09
C ASP A 141 -6.92 16.32 1.69
N GLN A 142 -6.22 16.06 2.81
CA GLN A 142 -5.40 17.05 3.51
C GLN A 142 -3.95 17.06 3.04
N SER A 143 -3.49 16.03 2.38
CA SER A 143 -2.10 15.80 1.98
C SER A 143 -1.48 17.01 1.30
N LYS A 144 -2.09 17.47 0.21
CA LYS A 144 -1.61 18.59 -0.59
C LYS A 144 -1.65 19.93 0.18
N ALA A 145 -2.71 20.16 0.96
CA ALA A 145 -2.88 21.37 1.75
C ALA A 145 -1.82 21.49 2.86
N LEU A 146 -1.34 20.36 3.37
CA LEU A 146 -0.27 20.30 4.36
C LEU A 146 1.14 20.33 3.74
N GLY A 147 1.24 20.36 2.41
CA GLY A 147 2.51 20.51 1.68
C GLY A 147 3.23 19.21 1.36
N ALA A 148 2.63 18.05 1.55
CA ALA A 148 3.15 16.80 1.02
C ALA A 148 3.16 16.87 -0.52
N PHE A 149 4.25 16.45 -1.16
CA PHE A 149 4.37 16.59 -2.61
C PHE A 149 3.67 15.45 -3.37
N THR A 150 3.33 14.35 -2.71
CA THR A 150 2.49 13.26 -3.21
C THR A 150 1.87 12.47 -2.05
N HIS A 151 0.86 11.67 -2.36
CA HIS A 151 0.21 10.75 -1.42
C HIS A 151 0.16 9.35 -2.02
N PHE A 152 0.52 8.32 -1.25
CA PHE A 152 0.34 6.91 -1.62
C PHE A 152 -0.76 6.28 -0.77
N GLY A 153 -1.84 5.87 -1.40
CA GLY A 153 -2.98 5.28 -0.70
C GLY A 153 -4.13 4.95 -1.64
N GLN A 154 -5.22 4.48 -1.08
CA GLN A 154 -6.49 4.45 -1.80
C GLN A 154 -7.30 5.70 -1.47
N SER A 155 -8.29 6.02 -2.28
CA SER A 155 -9.35 6.92 -1.82
C SER A 155 -10.27 6.16 -0.87
N ASP A 156 -10.21 6.48 0.43
CA ASP A 156 -11.01 5.83 1.46
C ASP A 156 -12.52 6.02 1.20
N LYS A 157 -12.89 7.20 0.71
CA LYS A 157 -14.27 7.48 0.31
C LYS A 157 -14.72 6.58 -0.85
N LEU A 158 -13.91 6.48 -1.91
CA LEU A 158 -14.21 5.64 -3.07
C LEU A 158 -14.23 4.16 -2.69
N ALA A 159 -13.33 3.72 -1.82
CA ALA A 159 -13.31 2.37 -1.29
C ALA A 159 -14.60 2.05 -0.52
N GLY A 160 -15.08 2.98 0.31
CA GLY A 160 -16.37 2.87 0.97
C GLY A 160 -17.55 2.82 -0.02
N VAL A 161 -17.54 3.67 -1.05
CA VAL A 161 -18.54 3.62 -2.13
C VAL A 161 -18.53 2.28 -2.86
N THR A 162 -17.35 1.69 -3.10
CA THR A 162 -17.20 0.37 -3.73
C THR A 162 -17.88 -0.71 -2.89
N VAL A 163 -17.62 -0.74 -1.58
CA VAL A 163 -18.29 -1.66 -0.65
C VAL A 163 -19.79 -1.40 -0.62
N GLY A 164 -20.21 -0.16 -0.49
CA GLY A 164 -21.63 0.21 -0.41
C GLY A 164 -22.41 -0.20 -1.66
N LYS A 165 -21.87 -0.01 -2.86
CA LYS A 165 -22.48 -0.47 -4.12
C LYS A 165 -22.65 -1.98 -4.13
N ARG A 166 -21.62 -2.74 -3.77
CA ARG A 166 -21.69 -4.19 -3.75
C ARG A 166 -22.73 -4.69 -2.74
N LEU A 167 -22.76 -4.13 -1.54
CA LEU A 167 -23.77 -4.47 -0.55
C LEU A 167 -25.20 -4.15 -1.05
N ALA A 168 -25.40 -3.01 -1.71
CA ALA A 168 -26.69 -2.63 -2.29
C ALA A 168 -27.12 -3.59 -3.43
N GLU A 169 -26.19 -4.02 -4.30
CA GLU A 169 -26.42 -5.01 -5.35
C GLU A 169 -26.79 -6.38 -4.78
N GLU A 170 -26.24 -6.74 -3.61
CA GLU A 170 -26.60 -7.95 -2.85
C GLU A 170 -27.92 -7.81 -2.04
N GLY A 171 -28.57 -6.66 -2.11
CA GLY A 171 -29.87 -6.40 -1.47
C GLY A 171 -29.77 -6.05 0.01
N ILE A 172 -28.56 -5.79 0.53
CA ILE A 172 -28.32 -5.35 1.91
C ILE A 172 -28.95 -3.96 2.15
N LYS A 173 -29.57 -3.79 3.31
CA LYS A 173 -30.29 -2.55 3.66
C LYS A 173 -29.88 -1.96 5.00
N HIS A 174 -29.37 -2.78 5.92
CA HIS A 174 -29.04 -2.39 7.29
C HIS A 174 -27.64 -2.90 7.68
N PRO A 175 -26.56 -2.45 7.03
CA PRO A 175 -25.22 -2.86 7.39
C PRO A 175 -24.70 -2.09 8.61
N ILE A 176 -23.85 -2.75 9.41
CA ILE A 176 -23.10 -2.15 10.52
C ILE A 176 -21.67 -1.92 10.03
N CYS A 177 -21.20 -0.67 10.02
CA CYS A 177 -19.81 -0.30 9.74
C CYS A 177 -19.03 -0.14 11.05
N VAL A 178 -17.98 -0.94 11.25
CA VAL A 178 -17.24 -1.01 12.53
C VAL A 178 -15.97 -0.18 12.45
N ILE A 179 -15.91 0.93 13.21
CA ILE A 179 -14.74 1.82 13.30
C ILE A 179 -13.92 1.43 14.53
N GLN A 180 -12.71 0.94 14.32
CA GLN A 180 -11.79 0.52 15.38
C GLN A 180 -10.89 1.63 15.93
N GLU A 181 -10.83 2.78 15.25
CA GLU A 181 -10.06 3.95 15.69
C GLU A 181 -10.90 5.21 15.49
N GLN A 182 -11.47 5.70 16.58
CA GLN A 182 -12.31 6.89 16.58
C GLN A 182 -11.51 8.16 16.19
N GLY A 183 -12.09 9.01 15.34
CA GLY A 183 -11.45 10.22 14.83
C GLY A 183 -10.43 9.97 13.73
N HIS A 184 -10.38 8.76 13.19
CA HIS A 184 -9.57 8.42 12.03
C HIS A 184 -10.34 8.77 10.75
N VAL A 185 -9.93 9.85 10.07
CA VAL A 185 -10.65 10.39 8.90
C VAL A 185 -10.85 9.37 7.76
N GLY A 186 -9.90 8.48 7.53
CA GLY A 186 -10.02 7.44 6.50
C GLY A 186 -11.12 6.43 6.83
N LEU A 187 -11.19 5.93 8.07
CA LEU A 187 -12.23 4.98 8.49
C LEU A 187 -13.62 5.62 8.46
N GLU A 188 -13.72 6.87 8.87
CA GLU A 188 -14.96 7.65 8.78
C GLU A 188 -15.40 7.81 7.32
N ASN A 189 -14.46 8.11 6.41
CA ASN A 189 -14.73 8.21 4.98
C ASN A 189 -15.19 6.88 4.36
N ARG A 190 -14.62 5.73 4.78
CA ARG A 190 -15.08 4.41 4.35
C ARG A 190 -16.54 4.18 4.75
N CYS A 191 -16.91 4.39 6.01
CA CYS A 191 -18.30 4.26 6.46
C CYS A 191 -19.23 5.26 5.76
N ALA A 192 -18.80 6.49 5.55
CA ALA A 192 -19.57 7.49 4.83
C ALA A 192 -19.83 7.07 3.37
N GLY A 193 -18.84 6.45 2.69
CA GLY A 193 -18.97 5.91 1.34
C GLY A 193 -19.96 4.74 1.28
N ILE A 194 -19.95 3.85 2.27
CA ILE A 194 -20.94 2.76 2.39
C ILE A 194 -22.34 3.36 2.53
N LYS A 195 -22.51 4.31 3.44
CA LYS A 195 -23.80 4.95 3.74
C LYS A 195 -24.41 5.70 2.56
N GLU A 196 -23.61 6.24 1.63
CA GLU A 196 -24.12 6.87 0.40
C GLU A 196 -24.90 5.91 -0.48
N ASN A 197 -24.53 4.62 -0.49
CA ASN A 197 -25.19 3.61 -1.32
C ASN A 197 -26.19 2.76 -0.52
N VAL A 198 -25.98 2.64 0.79
CA VAL A 198 -26.88 1.93 1.71
C VAL A 198 -27.21 2.87 2.88
N PRO A 199 -28.24 3.74 2.76
CA PRO A 199 -28.55 4.78 3.77
C PRO A 199 -28.85 4.24 5.17
N GLY A 200 -29.27 2.96 5.29
CA GLY A 200 -29.49 2.27 6.57
C GLY A 200 -28.21 1.91 7.33
N THR A 201 -27.04 2.27 6.82
CA THR A 201 -25.75 1.96 7.48
C THR A 201 -25.67 2.59 8.86
N GLU A 202 -25.48 1.76 9.88
CA GLU A 202 -25.14 2.17 11.24
C GLU A 202 -23.63 2.16 11.47
N ILE A 203 -23.14 3.05 12.33
CA ILE A 203 -21.73 3.11 12.72
C ILE A 203 -21.60 2.53 14.13
N LEU A 204 -20.66 1.58 14.29
CA LEU A 204 -20.28 1.01 15.57
C LEU A 204 -18.82 1.38 15.86
N ASN A 205 -18.59 2.24 16.86
CA ASN A 205 -17.24 2.52 17.35
C ASN A 205 -16.82 1.44 18.35
N VAL A 206 -15.61 0.90 18.18
CA VAL A 206 -14.99 -0.07 19.09
C VAL A 206 -13.59 0.39 19.50
N ASN A 207 -13.08 -0.13 20.61
CA ASN A 207 -11.70 0.13 21.02
C ASN A 207 -10.76 -0.89 20.35
N GLY A 208 -10.17 -0.53 19.22
CA GLY A 208 -9.26 -1.40 18.47
C GLY A 208 -7.97 -1.78 19.18
N ALA A 209 -7.60 -1.10 20.26
CA ALA A 209 -6.46 -1.47 21.09
C ALA A 209 -6.74 -2.69 21.99
N ASP A 210 -7.99 -3.12 22.12
CA ASP A 210 -8.44 -4.25 22.93
C ASP A 210 -9.40 -5.16 22.15
N MET A 211 -8.87 -6.24 21.58
CA MET A 211 -9.65 -7.20 20.78
C MET A 211 -10.74 -7.92 21.61
N THR A 212 -10.58 -8.04 22.92
CA THR A 212 -11.63 -8.58 23.79
C THR A 212 -12.81 -7.61 23.89
N SER A 213 -12.51 -6.32 24.02
CA SER A 213 -13.51 -5.25 23.96
C SER A 213 -14.20 -5.19 22.58
N VAL A 214 -13.45 -5.35 21.50
CA VAL A 214 -14.02 -5.43 20.13
C VAL A 214 -15.03 -6.57 20.06
N SER A 215 -14.64 -7.79 20.44
CA SER A 215 -15.51 -8.96 20.39
C SER A 215 -16.78 -8.79 21.23
N SER A 216 -16.65 -8.30 22.47
CA SER A 216 -17.81 -8.11 23.37
C SER A 216 -18.77 -7.03 22.83
N THR A 217 -18.23 -5.91 22.31
CA THR A 217 -19.04 -4.82 21.75
C THR A 217 -19.79 -5.26 20.49
N VAL A 218 -19.10 -5.99 19.58
CA VAL A 218 -19.72 -6.55 18.39
C VAL A 218 -20.80 -7.56 18.74
N SER A 219 -20.54 -8.47 19.67
CA SER A 219 -21.52 -9.48 20.11
C SER A 219 -22.77 -8.83 20.70
N ALA A 220 -22.61 -7.80 21.55
CA ALA A 220 -23.73 -7.05 22.09
C ALA A 220 -24.53 -6.32 21.01
N LYS A 221 -23.83 -5.73 20.01
CA LYS A 221 -24.48 -5.06 18.88
C LYS A 221 -25.29 -6.03 18.03
N LEU A 222 -24.75 -7.19 17.70
CA LEU A 222 -25.44 -8.25 16.94
C LEU A 222 -26.72 -8.73 17.65
N GLN A 223 -26.67 -8.88 18.97
CA GLN A 223 -27.84 -9.28 19.77
C GLN A 223 -28.89 -8.18 19.85
N SER A 224 -28.49 -6.91 19.88
CA SER A 224 -29.42 -5.77 19.99
C SER A 224 -29.98 -5.27 18.66
N THR A 225 -29.42 -5.76 17.52
CA THR A 225 -29.82 -5.31 16.16
C THR A 225 -30.07 -6.57 15.30
N PRO A 226 -31.13 -7.34 15.58
CA PRO A 226 -31.41 -8.61 14.89
C PRO A 226 -31.81 -8.44 13.42
N ASP A 227 -32.16 -7.24 13.00
CA ASP A 227 -32.51 -6.86 11.63
C ASP A 227 -31.31 -6.36 10.81
N ALA A 228 -30.11 -6.27 11.41
CA ALA A 228 -28.91 -6.00 10.64
C ALA A 228 -28.60 -7.18 9.71
N ASP A 229 -28.27 -6.88 8.45
CA ASP A 229 -28.10 -7.89 7.38
C ASP A 229 -26.65 -8.00 6.87
N ALA A 230 -25.79 -7.01 7.18
CA ALA A 230 -24.36 -7.08 6.94
C ALA A 230 -23.55 -6.40 8.06
N ILE A 231 -22.30 -6.80 8.24
CA ILE A 231 -21.33 -6.13 9.10
C ILE A 231 -20.01 -5.98 8.37
N VAL A 232 -19.43 -4.78 8.41
CA VAL A 232 -18.21 -4.44 7.68
C VAL A 232 -17.12 -4.10 8.67
N GLY A 233 -16.05 -4.92 8.71
CA GLY A 233 -14.82 -4.63 9.43
C GLY A 233 -13.89 -3.78 8.59
N LEU A 234 -13.28 -2.75 9.18
CA LEU A 234 -12.41 -1.82 8.45
C LEU A 234 -10.92 -2.18 8.51
N GLY A 235 -10.61 -3.43 8.83
CA GLY A 235 -9.26 -3.99 8.83
C GLY A 235 -9.30 -5.50 9.06
N ALA A 236 -8.34 -6.24 8.51
CA ALA A 236 -8.35 -7.71 8.52
C ALA A 236 -8.40 -8.33 9.94
N PRO A 237 -7.58 -7.93 10.94
CA PRO A 237 -7.63 -8.50 12.29
C PRO A 237 -8.98 -8.27 12.98
N PHE A 238 -9.57 -7.09 12.76
CA PHE A 238 -10.87 -6.73 13.33
C PHE A 238 -12.00 -7.54 12.68
N THR A 239 -11.95 -7.73 11.36
CA THR A 239 -12.92 -8.56 10.63
C THR A 239 -12.87 -10.02 11.10
N LEU A 240 -11.69 -10.58 11.34
CA LEU A 240 -11.56 -11.94 11.88
C LEU A 240 -12.18 -12.05 13.29
N THR A 241 -12.04 -11.01 14.12
CA THR A 241 -12.72 -10.94 15.43
C THR A 241 -14.24 -10.84 15.26
N ILE A 242 -14.72 -10.07 14.28
CA ILE A 242 -16.15 -10.00 13.92
C ILE A 242 -16.67 -11.38 13.49
N VAL A 243 -15.96 -12.10 12.60
CA VAL A 243 -16.34 -13.46 12.17
C VAL A 243 -16.51 -14.40 13.35
N LYS A 244 -15.60 -14.33 14.33
CA LYS A 244 -15.72 -15.11 15.56
C LYS A 244 -16.97 -14.74 16.35
N SER A 245 -17.23 -13.45 16.56
CA SER A 245 -18.41 -12.95 17.28
C SER A 245 -19.73 -13.35 16.57
N VAL A 246 -19.77 -13.31 15.23
CA VAL A 246 -20.91 -13.79 14.43
C VAL A 246 -21.18 -15.28 14.68
N LYS A 247 -20.12 -16.11 14.68
CA LYS A 247 -20.25 -17.56 14.96
C LYS A 247 -20.73 -17.82 16.39
N GLU A 248 -20.17 -17.12 17.39
CA GLU A 248 -20.51 -17.29 18.81
C GLU A 248 -21.95 -16.84 19.14
N THR A 249 -22.44 -15.78 18.50
CA THR A 249 -23.83 -15.31 18.67
C THR A 249 -24.86 -16.11 17.86
N GLY A 250 -24.41 -16.93 16.91
CA GLY A 250 -25.27 -17.66 15.98
C GLY A 250 -25.95 -16.75 14.94
N SER A 251 -25.49 -15.52 14.79
CA SER A 251 -25.99 -14.58 13.79
C SER A 251 -25.78 -15.11 12.37
N LYS A 252 -26.68 -14.74 11.45
CA LYS A 252 -26.59 -15.08 10.01
C LYS A 252 -26.20 -13.88 9.15
N ILE A 253 -25.72 -12.82 9.79
CA ILE A 253 -25.31 -11.59 9.14
C ILE A 253 -24.13 -11.85 8.18
N LYS A 254 -24.13 -11.22 7.01
CA LYS A 254 -23.02 -11.27 6.06
C LYS A 254 -21.85 -10.44 6.58
N VAL A 255 -20.62 -10.89 6.33
CA VAL A 255 -19.40 -10.19 6.77
C VAL A 255 -18.62 -9.73 5.55
N ALA A 256 -18.30 -8.44 5.50
CA ALA A 256 -17.38 -7.86 4.51
C ALA A 256 -16.20 -7.19 5.23
N SER A 257 -15.12 -6.96 4.50
CA SER A 257 -13.86 -6.49 5.08
C SER A 257 -13.21 -5.37 4.27
N PHE A 258 -12.26 -4.74 4.93
CA PHE A 258 -11.15 -4.00 4.31
C PHE A 258 -9.84 -4.67 4.70
N ASP A 259 -8.83 -4.44 3.89
CA ASP A 259 -7.48 -4.99 4.00
C ASP A 259 -7.42 -6.51 3.79
N LEU A 260 -6.22 -7.04 3.73
CA LEU A 260 -5.97 -8.47 3.51
C LEU A 260 -4.83 -8.94 4.41
N ASN A 261 -4.92 -10.18 4.86
CA ASN A 261 -3.83 -10.98 5.42
C ASN A 261 -4.09 -12.46 5.12
N ALA A 262 -3.18 -13.33 5.51
CA ALA A 262 -3.28 -14.76 5.22
C ALA A 262 -4.56 -15.41 5.78
N GLU A 263 -4.95 -15.06 7.00
CA GLU A 263 -6.12 -15.60 7.67
C GLU A 263 -7.42 -15.08 7.03
N LEU A 264 -7.46 -13.80 6.63
CA LEU A 264 -8.62 -13.23 5.97
C LEU A 264 -8.79 -13.78 4.55
N ALA A 265 -7.70 -14.01 3.81
CA ALA A 265 -7.75 -14.66 2.50
C ALA A 265 -8.42 -16.04 2.62
N LYS A 266 -8.04 -16.83 3.63
CA LYS A 266 -8.68 -18.10 3.92
C LYS A 266 -10.15 -17.95 4.31
N ALA A 267 -10.51 -16.92 5.10
CA ALA A 267 -11.89 -16.67 5.49
C ALA A 267 -12.77 -16.27 4.28
N ILE A 268 -12.18 -15.70 3.23
CA ILE A 268 -12.87 -15.44 1.96
C ILE A 268 -13.03 -16.75 1.17
N GLU A 269 -11.99 -17.58 1.11
CA GLU A 269 -12.06 -18.89 0.43
C GLU A 269 -13.12 -19.82 1.06
N ASP A 270 -13.27 -19.81 2.38
CA ASP A 270 -14.28 -20.59 3.12
C ASP A 270 -15.65 -19.89 3.28
N GLU A 271 -15.82 -18.72 2.65
CA GLU A 271 -17.07 -17.94 2.62
C GLU A 271 -17.53 -17.45 4.01
N SER A 272 -16.63 -17.40 5.00
CA SER A 272 -16.90 -16.74 6.28
C SER A 272 -16.86 -15.21 6.14
N VAL A 273 -16.24 -14.71 5.08
CA VAL A 273 -16.19 -13.31 4.64
C VAL A 273 -16.54 -13.27 3.16
N GLU A 274 -17.51 -12.45 2.78
CA GLU A 274 -18.01 -12.36 1.40
C GLU A 274 -16.94 -11.78 0.46
N PHE A 275 -16.28 -10.71 0.90
CA PHE A 275 -15.21 -10.02 0.18
C PHE A 275 -14.44 -9.06 1.07
N THR A 276 -13.29 -8.62 0.57
CA THR A 276 -12.52 -7.50 1.15
C THR A 276 -12.15 -6.48 0.08
N VAL A 277 -11.85 -5.26 0.54
CA VAL A 277 -11.22 -4.22 -0.29
C VAL A 277 -9.77 -4.06 0.16
N ASP A 278 -8.85 -4.50 -0.69
CA ASP A 278 -7.42 -4.42 -0.45
C ASP A 278 -6.86 -3.10 -0.97
N GLN A 279 -6.04 -2.46 -0.17
CA GLN A 279 -5.37 -1.20 -0.50
C GLN A 279 -3.87 -1.36 -0.81
N GLN A 280 -3.36 -2.58 -0.86
CA GLN A 280 -1.98 -2.92 -1.20
C GLN A 280 -0.94 -2.22 -0.29
N PRO A 281 -0.94 -2.51 1.03
CA PRO A 281 -0.13 -1.78 2.02
C PRO A 281 1.37 -1.85 1.77
N TYR A 282 1.88 -2.96 1.25
CA TYR A 282 3.29 -3.09 0.85
C TYR A 282 3.69 -2.02 -0.18
N LEU A 283 2.83 -1.80 -1.18
CA LEU A 283 3.08 -0.81 -2.23
C LEU A 283 3.06 0.63 -1.68
N GLN A 284 2.23 0.91 -0.66
CA GLN A 284 2.21 2.21 0.01
C GLN A 284 3.56 2.49 0.68
N GLY A 285 4.07 1.55 1.46
CA GLY A 285 5.37 1.67 2.12
C GLY A 285 6.52 1.79 1.12
N TYR A 286 6.56 0.89 0.14
CA TYR A 286 7.58 0.87 -0.90
C TYR A 286 7.61 2.17 -1.70
N GLY A 287 6.48 2.57 -2.28
CA GLY A 287 6.39 3.73 -3.15
C GLY A 287 6.68 5.04 -2.43
N SER A 288 6.32 5.14 -1.15
CA SER A 288 6.56 6.36 -0.35
C SER A 288 8.05 6.60 -0.10
N VAL A 289 8.82 5.56 0.22
CA VAL A 289 10.28 5.67 0.43
C VAL A 289 11.00 5.92 -0.89
N ASP A 290 10.65 5.16 -1.94
CA ASP A 290 11.18 5.34 -3.30
C ASP A 290 10.93 6.76 -3.83
N ALA A 291 9.75 7.34 -3.57
CA ALA A 291 9.42 8.71 -3.98
C ALA A 291 10.29 9.76 -3.27
N ILE A 292 10.60 9.60 -1.99
CA ILE A 292 11.54 10.49 -1.28
C ILE A 292 12.93 10.37 -1.91
N TRP A 293 13.42 9.16 -2.16
CA TRP A 293 14.72 8.95 -2.80
C TRP A 293 14.77 9.61 -4.19
N LEU A 294 13.78 9.37 -5.05
CA LEU A 294 13.67 9.99 -6.37
C LEU A 294 13.66 11.53 -6.29
N SER A 295 12.99 12.09 -5.30
CA SER A 295 12.98 13.54 -5.06
C SER A 295 14.38 14.08 -4.71
N LYS A 296 15.16 13.33 -3.94
CA LYS A 296 16.52 13.75 -3.51
C LYS A 296 17.55 13.60 -4.62
N VAL A 297 17.49 12.55 -5.44
CA VAL A 297 18.51 12.29 -6.48
C VAL A 297 18.29 13.09 -7.76
N GLY A 298 17.06 13.53 -8.04
CA GLY A 298 16.77 14.21 -9.31
C GLY A 298 15.62 15.23 -9.25
N GLY A 299 15.11 15.55 -8.06
CA GLY A 299 13.98 16.48 -7.91
C GLY A 299 12.66 15.94 -8.48
N PHE A 300 12.57 14.61 -8.72
CA PHE A 300 11.38 14.00 -9.32
C PHE A 300 10.21 14.05 -8.35
N LYS A 301 9.01 14.25 -8.88
CA LYS A 301 7.75 14.16 -8.14
C LYS A 301 6.92 13.03 -8.71
N VAL A 302 6.89 11.91 -8.02
CA VAL A 302 6.10 10.75 -8.41
C VAL A 302 4.61 11.15 -8.52
N GLY A 303 3.92 10.61 -9.53
CA GLY A 303 2.54 11.01 -9.82
C GLY A 303 2.39 12.44 -10.35
N GLY A 304 3.49 13.15 -10.69
CA GLY A 304 3.44 14.57 -11.08
C GLY A 304 2.94 15.46 -9.93
N GLY A 305 3.15 15.04 -8.68
CA GLY A 305 2.65 15.76 -7.50
C GLY A 305 1.15 15.52 -7.24
N GLN A 306 0.57 14.49 -7.85
CA GLN A 306 -0.79 14.02 -7.57
C GLN A 306 -0.74 12.75 -6.72
N GLN A 307 -1.89 12.33 -6.21
CA GLN A 307 -2.03 11.08 -5.49
C GLN A 307 -1.69 9.88 -6.38
N VAL A 308 -1.00 8.90 -5.81
CA VAL A 308 -0.70 7.61 -6.41
C VAL A 308 -1.61 6.56 -5.76
N TYR A 309 -2.59 6.09 -6.52
CA TYR A 309 -3.55 5.12 -6.01
C TYR A 309 -2.93 3.73 -5.88
N THR A 310 -3.12 3.10 -4.72
CA THR A 310 -2.74 1.71 -4.44
C THR A 310 -3.96 0.79 -4.29
N GLY A 311 -5.15 1.31 -4.46
CA GLY A 311 -6.45 0.64 -4.37
C GLY A 311 -7.57 1.63 -4.67
N PRO A 312 -8.84 1.22 -4.54
CA PRO A 312 -9.32 -0.07 -4.01
C PRO A 312 -9.21 -1.25 -4.99
N ALA A 313 -8.84 -2.43 -4.50
CA ALA A 313 -8.90 -3.69 -5.24
C ALA A 313 -9.81 -4.67 -4.50
N VAL A 314 -10.90 -5.12 -5.14
CA VAL A 314 -11.82 -6.07 -4.53
C VAL A 314 -11.27 -7.49 -4.63
N VAL A 315 -11.22 -8.17 -3.49
CA VAL A 315 -10.86 -9.58 -3.39
C VAL A 315 -12.05 -10.36 -2.82
N ASP A 316 -12.51 -11.35 -3.58
CA ASP A 316 -13.57 -12.26 -3.17
C ASP A 316 -13.21 -13.71 -3.55
N LYS A 317 -14.12 -14.65 -3.35
CA LYS A 317 -13.89 -16.07 -3.62
C LYS A 317 -13.39 -16.35 -5.04
N SER A 318 -13.78 -15.54 -6.02
CA SER A 318 -13.41 -15.76 -7.43
C SER A 318 -11.94 -15.48 -7.72
N ASN A 319 -11.29 -14.63 -6.93
CA ASN A 319 -9.89 -14.18 -7.14
C ASN A 319 -8.99 -14.27 -5.89
N ALA A 320 -9.50 -14.76 -4.75
CA ALA A 320 -8.71 -14.91 -3.53
C ALA A 320 -7.45 -15.77 -3.76
N GLY A 321 -7.56 -16.83 -4.57
CA GLY A 321 -6.43 -17.70 -4.92
C GLY A 321 -5.25 -16.98 -5.57
N ASP A 322 -5.50 -15.88 -6.28
CA ASP A 322 -4.46 -15.08 -6.95
C ASP A 322 -3.58 -14.31 -5.97
N VAL A 323 -4.10 -14.03 -4.76
CA VAL A 323 -3.44 -13.21 -3.75
C VAL A 323 -3.02 -13.97 -2.49
N THR A 324 -3.55 -15.18 -2.26
CA THR A 324 -3.31 -15.97 -1.05
C THR A 324 -1.82 -16.24 -0.81
N ALA A 325 -1.05 -16.62 -1.83
CA ALA A 325 0.39 -16.86 -1.69
C ALA A 325 1.16 -15.60 -1.28
N PHE A 326 0.75 -14.44 -1.78
CA PHE A 326 1.36 -13.15 -1.43
C PHE A 326 0.98 -12.72 -0.01
N ALA A 327 -0.27 -12.95 0.40
CA ALA A 327 -0.72 -12.70 1.76
C ALA A 327 0.05 -13.59 2.77
N GLN A 328 0.24 -14.88 2.45
CA GLN A 328 1.08 -15.79 3.25
C GLN A 328 2.54 -15.36 3.33
N ALA A 329 3.07 -14.75 2.27
CA ALA A 329 4.41 -14.18 2.26
C ALA A 329 4.50 -12.83 3.01
N GLY A 330 3.39 -12.30 3.53
CA GLY A 330 3.34 -11.00 4.22
C GLY A 330 3.71 -9.82 3.33
N ILE A 331 3.27 -9.85 2.07
CA ILE A 331 3.44 -8.75 1.11
C ILE A 331 2.10 -8.28 0.51
N ARG A 332 1.03 -8.86 1.08
CA ARG A 332 -0.33 -8.46 0.71
C ARG A 332 -1.24 -8.50 1.93
#